data_8cce231bf5032ffd2bcea004c2ec8f94
#
_entry.id   8cce231bf5032ffd2bcea004c2ec8f94
#
_cell.length_a   1.000
_cell.length_b   1.000
_cell.length_c   1.000
_cell.angle_alpha   90.00
_cell.angle_beta   90.00
_cell.angle_gamma   90.00
#
_symmetry.space_group_name_H-M   'P 1'
#
loop_
_entity.id
_entity.type
_entity.pdbx_description
1 polymer ?
#
loop_
_entity_poly.entity_id
_entity_poly.type
_entity_poly.pdbx_seq_one_letter_code
_entity_poly.pdbx_strand_id
1 'polypeptide(L)'
;MTTIYLIRHAEADGNLYRRAHGWYDSVITDRGYRQIAALAKRFASTRFDAVYSSDRHRTMTTALSVYKTHGLPLVTTPRVREIGIGVWEDHPWAELERTDGEQLERFNTDAAHWHVAGGEYLPD
;
A
#
# COMPACT_ATOMS: atom_id res chain seq x y z
N MET A 1 23.57 12.97 -7.95
CA MET A 1 22.99 11.61 -7.86
C MET A 1 21.75 11.68 -6.96
N THR A 2 20.66 11.05 -7.37
CA THR A 2 19.42 11.00 -6.58
C THR A 2 19.31 9.66 -5.87
N THR A 3 19.06 9.68 -4.58
CA THR A 3 18.78 8.48 -3.79
C THR A 3 17.29 8.42 -3.50
N ILE A 4 16.66 7.28 -3.78
CA ILE A 4 15.24 7.03 -3.53
C ILE A 4 15.11 5.94 -2.48
N TYR A 5 14.36 6.22 -1.40
CA TYR A 5 13.96 5.25 -0.39
C TYR A 5 12.53 4.82 -0.65
N LEU A 6 12.34 3.55 -0.98
CA LEU A 6 11.02 2.96 -1.13
C LEU A 6 10.61 2.32 0.20
N ILE A 7 9.55 2.83 0.78
CA ILE A 7 9.04 2.38 2.09
C ILE A 7 7.65 1.79 1.88
N ARG A 8 7.49 0.51 2.24
CA ARG A 8 6.18 -0.13 2.25
C ARG A 8 5.35 0.43 3.40
N HIS A 9 4.03 0.59 3.18
CA HIS A 9 3.13 0.99 4.25
C HIS A 9 3.18 0.02 5.45
N ALA A 10 2.96 0.53 6.64
CA ALA A 10 2.85 -0.24 7.86
C ALA A 10 1.61 -1.16 7.83
N GLU A 11 1.55 -2.11 8.76
CA GLU A 11 0.42 -3.03 8.84
C GLU A 11 -0.91 -2.28 8.93
N ALA A 12 -1.79 -2.60 8.01
CA ALA A 12 -3.17 -2.12 7.96
C ALA A 12 -4.14 -3.28 8.22
N ASP A 13 -5.40 -2.96 8.47
CA ASP A 13 -6.43 -3.95 8.78
C ASP A 13 -6.59 -5.01 7.67
N GLY A 14 -6.42 -4.65 6.41
CA GLY A 14 -6.40 -5.62 5.31
C GLY A 14 -5.31 -6.68 5.45
N ASN A 15 -4.15 -6.31 5.95
CA ASN A 15 -3.08 -7.27 6.25
C ASN A 15 -3.47 -8.19 7.42
N LEU A 16 -3.99 -7.60 8.50
CA LEU A 16 -4.37 -8.33 9.71
C LEU A 16 -5.50 -9.33 9.44
N TYR A 17 -6.52 -8.91 8.72
CA TYR A 17 -7.71 -9.73 8.43
C TYR A 17 -7.62 -10.50 7.12
N ARG A 18 -6.47 -10.45 6.43
CA ARG A 18 -6.21 -11.14 5.15
C ARG A 18 -7.27 -10.82 4.10
N ARG A 19 -7.57 -9.54 3.95
CA ARG A 19 -8.49 -9.03 2.93
C ARG A 19 -7.71 -8.38 1.79
N ALA A 20 -8.28 -8.46 0.59
CA ALA A 20 -7.70 -7.85 -0.59
C ALA A 20 -7.96 -6.34 -0.57
N HIS A 21 -6.93 -5.54 -0.36
CA HIS A 21 -6.99 -4.09 -0.35
C HIS A 21 -6.02 -3.51 -1.38
N GLY A 22 -6.54 -3.09 -2.53
CA GLY A 22 -5.83 -2.25 -3.48
C GLY A 22 -6.18 -0.78 -3.23
N TRP A 23 -7.28 -0.31 -3.76
CA TRP A 23 -7.77 1.06 -3.56
C TRP A 23 -8.62 1.22 -2.29
N TYR A 24 -9.10 0.13 -1.70
CA TYR A 24 -9.81 0.20 -0.42
C TYR A 24 -8.97 0.94 0.61
N ASP A 25 -9.57 1.89 1.31
CA ASP A 25 -8.86 2.81 2.19
C ASP A 25 -8.75 2.25 3.62
N SER A 26 -7.91 1.24 3.77
CA SER A 26 -7.67 0.55 5.04
C SER A 26 -6.95 1.42 6.07
N VAL A 27 -7.28 1.22 7.34
CA VAL A 27 -6.67 1.92 8.47
C VAL A 27 -5.47 1.15 9.03
N ILE A 28 -4.56 1.87 9.68
CA ILE A 28 -3.38 1.29 10.33
C ILE A 28 -3.79 0.58 11.63
N THR A 29 -3.21 -0.59 11.88
CA THR A 29 -3.40 -1.33 13.12
C THR A 29 -2.49 -0.79 14.25
N ASP A 30 -2.73 -1.23 15.49
CA ASP A 30 -1.86 -0.90 16.62
C ASP A 30 -0.41 -1.33 16.37
N ARG A 31 -0.22 -2.52 15.80
CA ARG A 31 1.10 -2.99 15.38
C ARG A 31 1.69 -2.08 14.30
N GLY A 32 0.87 -1.64 13.35
CA GLY A 32 1.28 -0.70 12.30
C GLY A 32 1.80 0.61 12.89
N TYR A 33 1.15 1.16 13.88
CA TYR A 33 1.64 2.37 14.57
C TYR A 33 2.99 2.15 15.27
N ARG A 34 3.22 0.97 15.85
CA ARG A 34 4.54 0.62 16.38
C ARG A 34 5.62 0.53 15.29
N GLN A 35 5.26 0.00 14.12
CA GLN A 35 6.15 -0.03 12.95
C GLN A 35 6.48 1.39 12.46
N ILE A 36 5.50 2.30 12.44
CA ILE A 36 5.71 3.71 12.08
C ILE A 36 6.67 4.39 13.06
N ALA A 37 6.52 4.14 14.35
CA ALA A 37 7.45 4.65 15.36
C ALA A 37 8.89 4.11 15.17
N ALA A 38 9.01 2.84 14.82
CA ALA A 38 10.30 2.23 14.50
C ALA A 38 10.94 2.82 13.23
N LEU A 39 10.15 3.09 12.21
CA LEU A 39 10.60 3.78 10.99
C LEU A 39 11.10 5.19 11.29
N ALA A 40 10.38 5.94 12.14
CA ALA A 40 10.81 7.28 12.56
C ALA A 40 12.19 7.25 13.21
N LYS A 41 12.46 6.28 14.08
CA LYS A 41 13.78 6.07 14.67
C LYS A 41 14.82 5.68 13.63
N ARG A 42 14.48 4.77 12.73
CA ARG A 42 15.37 4.29 11.65
C ARG A 42 15.87 5.42 10.77
N PHE A 43 15.01 6.37 10.45
CA PHE A 43 15.29 7.45 9.53
C PHE A 43 15.60 8.80 10.20
N ALA A 44 15.69 8.84 11.52
CA ALA A 44 15.91 10.08 12.28
C ALA A 44 17.14 10.87 11.81
N SER A 45 18.23 10.18 11.46
CA SER A 45 19.48 10.79 11.00
C SER A 45 19.65 10.79 9.48
N THR A 46 18.68 10.29 8.72
CA THR A 46 18.72 10.30 7.26
C THR A 46 18.18 11.63 6.76
N ARG A 47 18.93 12.27 5.85
CA ARG A 47 18.45 13.49 5.20
C ARG A 47 17.48 13.14 4.06
N PHE A 48 16.35 13.86 4.05
CA PHE A 48 15.38 13.79 2.96
C PHE A 48 15.14 15.19 2.40
N ASP A 49 15.00 15.29 1.09
CA ASP A 49 14.66 16.54 0.40
C ASP A 49 13.18 16.62 0.06
N ALA A 50 12.51 15.49 -0.12
CA ALA A 50 11.08 15.42 -0.43
C ALA A 50 10.47 14.09 0.03
N VAL A 51 9.18 14.10 0.32
CA VAL A 51 8.41 12.90 0.71
C VAL A 51 7.13 12.81 -0.13
N TYR A 52 6.94 11.68 -0.76
CA TYR A 52 5.78 11.37 -1.59
C TYR A 52 5.05 10.14 -1.05
N SER A 53 3.74 10.12 -1.17
CA SER A 53 2.95 8.91 -0.92
C SER A 53 1.74 8.83 -1.85
N SER A 54 1.09 7.67 -1.89
CA SER A 54 -0.27 7.62 -2.43
C SER A 54 -1.22 8.36 -1.48
N ASP A 55 -2.42 8.62 -1.95
CA ASP A 55 -3.47 9.32 -1.20
C ASP A 55 -4.32 8.38 -0.33
N ARG A 56 -3.85 7.14 -0.10
CA ARG A 56 -4.51 6.20 0.79
C ARG A 56 -4.09 6.42 2.22
N HIS A 57 -5.01 6.23 3.17
CA HIS A 57 -4.77 6.44 4.61
C HIS A 57 -3.53 5.68 5.10
N ARG A 58 -3.40 4.38 4.76
CA ARG A 58 -2.27 3.56 5.20
C ARG A 58 -0.90 4.08 4.77
N THR A 59 -0.79 4.62 3.56
CA THR A 59 0.46 5.16 3.05
C THR A 59 0.77 6.54 3.61
N MET A 60 -0.23 7.41 3.68
CA MET A 60 -0.08 8.76 4.27
C MET A 60 0.28 8.67 5.75
N THR A 61 -0.36 7.79 6.49
CA THR A 61 -0.06 7.58 7.92
C THR A 61 1.34 7.01 8.13
N THR A 62 1.77 6.07 7.29
CA THR A 62 3.15 5.56 7.33
C THR A 62 4.16 6.65 7.04
N ALA A 63 3.87 7.54 6.10
CA ALA A 63 4.76 8.65 5.74
C ALA A 63 4.99 9.65 6.87
N LEU A 64 4.12 9.71 7.89
CA LEU A 64 4.34 10.53 9.09
C LEU A 64 5.70 10.27 9.72
N SER A 65 6.20 9.03 9.66
CA SER A 65 7.51 8.64 10.19
C SER A 65 8.67 9.43 9.59
N VAL A 66 8.48 10.00 8.41
CA VAL A 66 9.51 10.76 7.71
C VAL A 66 9.14 12.23 7.62
N TYR A 67 8.02 12.59 7.01
CA TYR A 67 7.75 14.00 6.70
C TYR A 67 7.54 14.84 7.97
N LYS A 68 6.86 14.30 8.98
CA LYS A 68 6.60 15.04 10.21
C LYS A 68 7.87 15.24 11.04
N THR A 69 8.70 14.21 11.15
CA THR A 69 9.93 14.26 11.93
C THR A 69 11.02 15.12 11.28
N HIS A 70 10.98 15.30 9.95
CA HIS A 70 11.94 16.10 9.20
C HIS A 70 11.41 17.50 8.83
N GLY A 71 10.18 17.84 9.22
CA GLY A 71 9.59 19.14 8.91
C GLY A 71 9.34 19.35 7.41
N LEU A 72 9.11 18.29 6.65
CA LEU A 72 8.87 18.35 5.21
C LEU A 72 7.36 18.28 4.89
N PRO A 73 6.90 18.89 3.80
CA PRO A 73 5.53 18.67 3.32
C PRO A 73 5.39 17.26 2.76
N LEU A 74 4.20 16.65 2.94
CA LEU A 74 3.83 15.42 2.25
C LEU A 74 3.18 15.77 0.91
N VAL A 75 3.72 15.24 -0.18
CA VAL A 75 3.12 15.33 -1.51
C VAL A 75 2.40 14.02 -1.80
N THR A 76 1.09 14.08 -1.97
CA THR A 76 0.27 12.90 -2.30
C THR A 76 -0.07 12.85 -3.79
N THR A 77 -0.11 11.64 -4.34
CA THR A 77 -0.52 11.44 -5.73
C THR A 77 -1.21 10.10 -5.93
N PRO A 78 -2.32 10.03 -6.67
CA PRO A 78 -2.96 8.76 -7.00
C PRO A 78 -2.11 7.88 -7.93
N ARG A 79 -1.10 8.45 -8.59
CA ARG A 79 -0.24 7.73 -9.55
C ARG A 79 0.63 6.65 -8.92
N VAL A 80 0.80 6.66 -7.59
CA VAL A 80 1.56 5.65 -6.86
C VAL A 80 0.66 4.83 -5.92
N ARG A 81 -0.64 4.76 -6.21
CA ARG A 81 -1.54 3.81 -5.54
C ARG A 81 -1.13 2.38 -5.84
N GLU A 82 -1.55 1.46 -4.97
CA GLU A 82 -1.60 0.04 -5.28
C GLU A 82 -2.55 -0.19 -6.46
N ILE A 83 -2.38 -1.31 -7.17
CA ILE A 83 -3.30 -1.66 -8.24
C ILE A 83 -4.74 -1.73 -7.74
N GLY A 84 -5.66 -1.15 -8.51
CA GLY A 84 -7.10 -1.26 -8.25
C GLY A 84 -7.59 -2.64 -8.62
N ILE A 85 -8.18 -3.34 -7.68
CA ILE A 85 -8.61 -4.73 -7.83
C ILE A 85 -10.13 -4.89 -7.96
N GLY A 86 -10.85 -3.80 -8.21
CA GLY A 86 -12.27 -3.80 -8.58
C GLY A 86 -13.15 -4.60 -7.64
N VAL A 87 -13.86 -5.59 -8.17
CA VAL A 87 -14.79 -6.43 -7.40
C VAL A 87 -14.13 -7.27 -6.32
N TRP A 88 -12.81 -7.38 -6.33
CA TRP A 88 -12.07 -8.06 -5.25
C TRP A 88 -11.86 -7.19 -4.01
N GLU A 89 -12.05 -5.87 -4.13
CA GLU A 89 -11.81 -4.95 -3.01
C GLU A 89 -12.57 -5.37 -1.75
N ASP A 90 -11.84 -5.45 -0.65
CA ASP A 90 -12.33 -5.81 0.68
C ASP A 90 -12.95 -7.21 0.81
N HIS A 91 -12.64 -8.13 -0.10
CA HIS A 91 -12.96 -9.55 0.05
C HIS A 91 -11.81 -10.32 0.70
N PRO A 92 -12.11 -11.32 1.56
CA PRO A 92 -11.07 -12.19 2.10
C PRO A 92 -10.37 -12.97 0.98
N TRP A 93 -9.05 -13.07 1.03
CA TRP A 93 -8.28 -13.85 0.05
C TRP A 93 -8.76 -15.30 -0.05
N ALA A 94 -9.10 -15.92 1.09
CA ALA A 94 -9.65 -17.28 1.11
C ALA A 94 -10.99 -17.42 0.37
N GLU A 95 -11.80 -16.39 0.36
CA GLU A 95 -13.04 -16.35 -0.43
C GLU A 95 -12.72 -16.27 -1.92
N LEU A 96 -11.79 -15.40 -2.32
CA LEU A 96 -11.36 -15.26 -3.71
C LEU A 96 -10.74 -16.54 -4.26
N GLU A 97 -10.01 -17.28 -3.43
CA GLU A 97 -9.47 -18.59 -3.81
C GLU A 97 -10.58 -19.58 -4.17
N ARG A 98 -11.73 -19.54 -3.47
CA ARG A 98 -12.88 -20.41 -3.76
C ARG A 98 -13.74 -19.93 -4.92
N THR A 99 -13.93 -18.63 -5.06
CA THR A 99 -14.89 -18.04 -5.99
C THR A 99 -14.27 -17.60 -7.32
N ASP A 100 -12.97 -17.30 -7.32
CA ASP A 100 -12.26 -16.77 -8.50
C ASP A 100 -10.79 -17.25 -8.54
N GLY A 101 -10.58 -18.52 -8.21
CA GLY A 101 -9.24 -19.11 -8.09
C GLY A 101 -8.41 -19.01 -9.37
N GLU A 102 -9.02 -19.09 -10.55
CA GLU A 102 -8.30 -18.93 -11.83
C GLU A 102 -7.70 -17.52 -11.96
N GLN A 103 -8.47 -16.48 -11.68
CA GLN A 103 -7.95 -15.11 -11.73
C GLN A 103 -6.95 -14.84 -10.61
N LEU A 104 -7.13 -15.46 -9.44
CA LEU A 104 -6.17 -15.34 -8.35
C LEU A 104 -4.82 -15.99 -8.73
N GLU A 105 -4.84 -17.14 -9.41
CA GLU A 105 -3.62 -17.75 -9.94
C GLU A 105 -2.93 -16.83 -10.96
N ARG A 106 -3.70 -16.26 -11.89
CA ARG A 106 -3.16 -15.29 -12.86
C ARG A 106 -2.57 -14.07 -12.18
N PHE A 107 -3.23 -13.53 -11.18
CA PHE A 107 -2.72 -12.39 -10.41
C PHE A 107 -1.33 -12.67 -9.82
N ASN A 108 -1.10 -13.90 -9.36
CA ASN A 108 0.15 -14.30 -8.72
C ASN A 108 1.24 -14.75 -9.69
N THR A 109 0.89 -15.26 -10.87
CA THR A 109 1.84 -15.92 -11.79
C THR A 109 1.91 -15.30 -13.18
N ASP A 110 0.84 -14.68 -13.64
CA ASP A 110 0.69 -14.12 -14.98
C ASP A 110 -0.14 -12.82 -14.95
N ALA A 111 0.33 -11.88 -14.18
CA ALA A 111 -0.40 -10.66 -13.88
C ALA A 111 -0.75 -9.83 -15.13
N ALA A 112 0.00 -9.98 -16.22
CA ALA A 112 -0.28 -9.31 -17.48
C ALA A 112 -1.62 -9.76 -18.13
N HIS A 113 -2.09 -10.95 -17.79
CA HIS A 113 -3.36 -11.50 -18.28
C HIS A 113 -4.44 -11.55 -17.18
N TRP A 114 -4.14 -11.00 -16.01
CA TRP A 114 -5.12 -10.87 -14.94
C TRP A 114 -6.05 -9.68 -15.20
N HIS A 115 -7.32 -9.88 -14.98
CA HIS A 115 -8.31 -8.80 -14.93
C HIS A 115 -9.57 -9.24 -14.21
N VAL A 116 -10.14 -8.35 -13.43
CA VAL A 116 -11.47 -8.51 -12.81
C VAL A 116 -12.32 -7.26 -13.06
N ALA A 117 -13.63 -7.40 -12.96
CA ALA A 117 -14.55 -6.29 -13.20
C ALA A 117 -14.19 -5.09 -12.29
N GLY A 118 -14.08 -3.92 -12.88
CA GLY A 118 -13.71 -2.68 -12.17
C GLY A 118 -12.24 -2.59 -11.72
N GLY A 119 -11.44 -3.62 -11.99
CA GLY A 119 -9.99 -3.61 -11.73
C GLY A 119 -9.20 -2.89 -12.81
N GLU A 120 -7.98 -2.52 -12.48
CA GLU A 120 -7.01 -2.01 -13.44
C GLU A 120 -6.37 -3.16 -14.22
N TYR A 121 -5.80 -2.84 -15.38
CA TYR A 121 -4.90 -3.73 -16.11
C TYR A 121 -3.46 -3.42 -15.71
N LEU A 122 -2.66 -4.46 -15.47
CA LEU A 122 -1.25 -4.28 -15.09
C LEU A 122 -0.37 -3.63 -16.16
N PRO A 123 -0.62 -3.80 -17.47
CA PRO A 123 0.11 -3.06 -18.51
C PRO A 123 -0.17 -1.55 -18.54
N ASP A 124 -1.24 -1.12 -17.90
CA ASP A 124 -1.63 0.30 -17.84
C ASP A 124 -0.86 1.04 -16.74
#